data_55a85b31b7c604531a199da266066503
#
_entry.id   55a85b31b7c604531a199da266066503
#
_cell.length_a   1.000
_cell.length_b   1.000
_cell.length_c   1.000
_cell.angle_alpha   90.00
_cell.angle_beta   90.00
_cell.angle_gamma   90.00
#
_symmetry.space_group_name_H-M   'P 1'
#
loop_
_entity.id
_entity.type
_entity.pdbx_description
1 polymer ?
#
loop_
_entity_poly.entity_id
_entity_poly.type
_entity_poly.pdbx_seq_one_letter_code
_entity_poly.pdbx_strand_id
1 'polypeptide(L)'
;MEIKQLLAELIATPSVNPMGQTAKEGAVYESRLTEYLEHYFRSLELPVMRQKIAPYRDNLLVRVDPPNHKIGNRPLLLIDVHQDTVPVEGMRIKPFAAETDGTRMFGRGACDVKGGMAAILYAIRQLVETNVQPIPTIVIAFTVNEEHGFTGAIELTKLWKANPVADFLGKKPDYCIVTEPTKLQVVRRHKGVLRWRCHTRGVAAHSSQTRYAENAIYRMAHVVEELERYAAETLPTLKEDAVCGPATLSVGTISGGV
;
A
#
# COMPACT_ATOMS: atom_id res chain seq x y z
N MET A 1 -1.93 2.98 26.09
CA MET A 1 -0.69 2.91 25.25
C MET A 1 -0.58 4.21 24.49
N GLU A 2 0.59 4.84 24.52
CA GLU A 2 0.82 6.12 23.83
C GLU A 2 1.03 5.90 22.32
N ILE A 3 0.66 6.89 21.50
CA ILE A 3 0.78 6.78 20.02
C ILE A 3 2.22 6.51 19.56
N LYS A 4 3.22 7.06 20.25
CA LYS A 4 4.64 6.80 19.94
C LYS A 4 5.04 5.35 20.18
N GLN A 5 4.49 4.73 21.21
CA GLN A 5 4.72 3.31 21.50
C GLN A 5 4.08 2.43 20.43
N LEU A 6 2.82 2.72 20.03
CA LEU A 6 2.16 2.03 18.92
C LEU A 6 2.99 2.10 17.64
N LEU A 7 3.48 3.27 17.28
CA LEU A 7 4.34 3.42 16.09
C LEU A 7 5.62 2.60 16.20
N ALA A 8 6.27 2.59 17.37
CA ALA A 8 7.48 1.81 17.58
C ALA A 8 7.22 0.30 17.43
N GLU A 9 6.14 -0.21 17.98
CA GLU A 9 5.74 -1.63 17.86
C GLU A 9 5.40 -2.00 16.40
N LEU A 10 4.69 -1.12 15.68
CA LEU A 10 4.39 -1.31 14.27
C LEU A 10 5.66 -1.35 13.41
N ILE A 11 6.62 -0.43 13.64
CA ILE A 11 7.91 -0.42 12.93
C ILE A 11 8.69 -1.70 13.23
N ALA A 12 8.71 -2.13 14.51
CA ALA A 12 9.40 -3.35 14.95
C ALA A 12 8.75 -4.64 14.42
N THR A 13 7.57 -4.55 13.82
CA THR A 13 6.88 -5.67 13.16
C THR A 13 7.08 -5.59 11.64
N PRO A 14 8.05 -6.33 11.04
CA PRO A 14 8.31 -6.26 9.61
C PRO A 14 7.13 -6.73 8.77
N SER A 15 6.87 -6.03 7.67
CA SER A 15 5.81 -6.34 6.69
C SER A 15 6.25 -6.00 5.26
N VAL A 16 7.47 -6.44 4.91
CA VAL A 16 8.12 -6.09 3.65
C VAL A 16 7.48 -6.79 2.47
N ASN A 17 7.10 -6.03 1.44
CA ASN A 17 6.59 -6.54 0.18
C ASN A 17 7.73 -7.10 -0.67
N PRO A 18 7.61 -8.31 -1.21
CA PRO A 18 8.64 -8.91 -2.07
C PRO A 18 8.72 -8.29 -3.47
N MET A 19 7.88 -7.29 -3.79
CA MET A 19 7.88 -6.58 -5.08
C MET A 19 7.80 -7.52 -6.30
N GLY A 20 6.96 -8.56 -6.22
CA GLY A 20 6.80 -9.56 -7.28
C GLY A 20 7.89 -10.63 -7.34
N GLN A 21 8.84 -10.62 -6.41
CA GLN A 21 9.83 -11.70 -6.27
C GLN A 21 9.25 -12.87 -5.48
N THR A 22 9.81 -14.07 -5.68
CA THR A 22 9.47 -15.22 -4.85
C THR A 22 9.97 -14.96 -3.43
N ALA A 23 9.05 -14.90 -2.48
CA ALA A 23 9.40 -14.62 -1.11
C ALA A 23 10.13 -15.78 -0.46
N LYS A 24 11.12 -15.45 0.35
CA LYS A 24 11.74 -16.36 1.29
C LYS A 24 10.82 -16.52 2.50
N GLU A 25 10.80 -17.71 3.08
CA GLU A 25 9.92 -18.06 4.19
C GLU A 25 10.00 -17.04 5.37
N GLY A 26 8.87 -16.60 5.83
CA GLY A 26 8.66 -16.05 7.17
C GLY A 26 8.93 -14.57 7.44
N ALA A 27 9.66 -13.81 6.61
CA ALA A 27 10.06 -12.44 6.97
C ALA A 27 9.55 -11.33 6.04
N VAL A 28 8.94 -11.67 4.92
CA VAL A 28 8.75 -10.75 3.78
C VAL A 28 7.30 -10.30 3.59
N TYR A 29 6.35 -10.98 4.23
CA TYR A 29 4.93 -10.71 4.07
C TYR A 29 4.31 -10.02 5.27
N GLU A 30 3.04 -9.69 5.13
CA GLU A 30 2.27 -8.92 6.11
C GLU A 30 1.74 -9.75 7.30
N SER A 31 1.84 -11.09 7.27
CA SER A 31 1.16 -11.98 8.23
C SER A 31 1.39 -11.61 9.71
N ARG A 32 2.64 -11.28 10.08
CA ARG A 32 2.96 -10.88 11.47
C ARG A 32 2.28 -9.58 11.87
N LEU A 33 2.22 -8.63 10.93
CA LEU A 33 1.53 -7.37 11.19
C LEU A 33 0.02 -7.58 11.26
N THR A 34 -0.53 -8.42 10.39
CA THR A 34 -1.95 -8.81 10.45
C THR A 34 -2.30 -9.44 11.80
N GLU A 35 -1.46 -10.33 12.32
CA GLU A 35 -1.64 -10.96 13.65
C GLU A 35 -1.58 -9.94 14.78
N TYR A 36 -0.61 -9.01 14.74
CA TYR A 36 -0.49 -7.93 15.71
C TYR A 36 -1.76 -7.05 15.72
N LEU A 37 -2.22 -6.63 14.54
CA LEU A 37 -3.41 -5.80 14.38
C LEU A 37 -4.67 -6.52 14.85
N GLU A 38 -4.84 -7.79 14.49
CA GLU A 38 -5.96 -8.60 14.94
C GLU A 38 -5.99 -8.72 16.46
N HIS A 39 -4.85 -9.03 17.08
CA HIS A 39 -4.74 -9.09 18.54
C HIS A 39 -5.08 -7.76 19.20
N TYR A 40 -4.57 -6.66 18.66
CA TYR A 40 -4.86 -5.31 19.15
C TYR A 40 -6.35 -5.01 19.17
N PHE A 41 -7.06 -5.22 18.05
CA PHE A 41 -8.47 -4.90 17.96
C PHE A 41 -9.37 -5.89 18.72
N ARG A 42 -8.98 -7.15 18.81
CA ARG A 42 -9.68 -8.11 19.69
C ARG A 42 -9.55 -7.73 21.17
N SER A 43 -8.43 -7.15 21.59
CA SER A 43 -8.28 -6.64 22.96
C SER A 43 -9.19 -5.45 23.29
N LEU A 44 -9.71 -4.78 22.26
CA LEU A 44 -10.73 -3.73 22.36
C LEU A 44 -12.15 -4.26 22.19
N GLU A 45 -12.33 -5.60 22.14
CA GLU A 45 -13.61 -6.29 21.93
C GLU A 45 -14.31 -5.90 20.61
N LEU A 46 -13.55 -5.44 19.62
CA LEU A 46 -14.09 -5.07 18.31
C LEU A 46 -14.19 -6.28 17.38
N PRO A 47 -15.25 -6.36 16.56
CA PRO A 47 -15.36 -7.37 15.51
C PRO A 47 -14.24 -7.24 14.49
N VAL A 48 -13.60 -8.37 14.19
CA VAL A 48 -12.53 -8.45 13.17
C VAL A 48 -12.80 -9.57 12.19
N MET A 49 -12.44 -9.37 10.93
CA MET A 49 -12.57 -10.36 9.86
C MET A 49 -11.30 -10.36 9.01
N ARG A 50 -10.76 -11.56 8.74
CA ARG A 50 -9.68 -11.73 7.75
C ARG A 50 -10.26 -12.04 6.37
N GLN A 51 -9.77 -11.36 5.37
CA GLN A 51 -10.01 -11.67 3.97
C GLN A 51 -8.72 -12.21 3.36
N LYS A 52 -8.68 -13.50 3.05
CA LYS A 52 -7.52 -14.15 2.47
C LYS A 52 -7.29 -13.65 1.04
N ILE A 53 -6.12 -13.12 0.75
CA ILE A 53 -5.70 -12.62 -0.56
C ILE A 53 -4.71 -13.57 -1.23
N ALA A 54 -3.69 -14.01 -0.48
CA ALA A 54 -2.67 -14.94 -0.93
C ALA A 54 -2.07 -15.68 0.29
N PRO A 55 -1.21 -16.68 0.11
CA PRO A 55 -0.46 -17.25 1.22
C PRO A 55 0.29 -16.17 2.00
N TYR A 56 0.13 -16.14 3.33
CA TYR A 56 0.72 -15.17 4.27
C TYR A 56 0.29 -13.70 4.07
N ARG A 57 -0.76 -13.44 3.30
CA ARG A 57 -1.25 -12.11 2.94
C ARG A 57 -2.77 -12.05 3.10
N ASP A 58 -3.23 -11.54 4.21
CA ASP A 58 -4.65 -11.34 4.50
C ASP A 58 -4.93 -9.85 4.70
N ASN A 59 -5.99 -9.35 4.05
CA ASN A 59 -6.59 -8.11 4.52
C ASN A 59 -7.21 -8.38 5.90
N LEU A 60 -7.08 -7.42 6.81
CA LEU A 60 -7.80 -7.42 8.07
C LEU A 60 -8.83 -6.30 8.05
N LEU A 61 -10.08 -6.64 8.30
CA LEU A 61 -11.15 -5.67 8.46
C LEU A 61 -11.55 -5.59 9.93
N VAL A 62 -11.75 -4.38 10.41
CA VAL A 62 -12.20 -4.09 11.78
C VAL A 62 -13.44 -3.23 11.68
N ARG A 63 -14.50 -3.58 12.44
CA ARG A 63 -15.73 -2.82 12.45
C ARG A 63 -15.96 -2.15 13.79
N VAL A 64 -16.34 -0.87 13.75
CA VAL A 64 -16.74 -0.08 14.91
C VAL A 64 -18.14 0.42 14.67
N ASP A 65 -19.08 -0.07 15.44
CA ASP A 65 -20.46 0.39 15.41
C ASP A 65 -20.74 1.32 16.60
N PRO A 66 -21.57 2.34 16.39
CA PRO A 66 -22.06 3.13 17.53
C PRO A 66 -22.95 2.28 18.43
N PRO A 67 -22.96 2.49 19.74
CA PRO A 67 -23.87 1.80 20.67
C PRO A 67 -25.34 2.00 20.25
N ASN A 68 -26.19 1.01 20.57
CA ASN A 68 -27.64 0.98 20.25
C ASN A 68 -27.98 1.00 18.77
N HIS A 69 -27.22 0.27 17.98
CA HIS A 69 -27.29 0.27 16.53
C HIS A 69 -28.39 -0.63 15.95
N LYS A 70 -29.28 -0.06 15.10
CA LYS A 70 -30.02 -0.81 14.10
C LYS A 70 -29.25 -0.71 12.77
N ILE A 71 -28.79 -1.84 12.26
CA ILE A 71 -28.15 -1.94 10.93
C ILE A 71 -29.08 -1.33 9.89
N GLY A 72 -28.61 -0.39 9.07
CA GLY A 72 -29.30 -0.03 7.85
C GLY A 72 -29.29 1.45 7.42
N ASN A 73 -29.29 2.42 8.32
CA ASN A 73 -29.52 3.82 7.93
C ASN A 73 -28.41 4.81 8.28
N ARG A 74 -27.21 4.33 8.68
CA ARG A 74 -26.10 5.22 9.01
C ARG A 74 -25.06 5.29 7.89
N PRO A 75 -24.36 6.41 7.75
CA PRO A 75 -23.19 6.48 6.87
C PRO A 75 -22.16 5.42 7.26
N LEU A 76 -21.56 4.79 6.28
CA LEU A 76 -20.45 3.87 6.42
C LEU A 76 -19.17 4.58 5.95
N LEU A 77 -18.25 4.78 6.88
CA LEU A 77 -16.91 5.28 6.61
C LEU A 77 -15.95 4.10 6.49
N LEU A 78 -15.32 3.96 5.34
CA LEU A 78 -14.17 3.08 5.17
C LEU A 78 -12.88 3.87 5.41
N ILE A 79 -11.99 3.31 6.23
CA ILE A 79 -10.63 3.81 6.37
C ILE A 79 -9.72 2.71 5.83
N ASP A 80 -9.01 3.00 4.74
CA ASP A 80 -8.06 2.08 4.13
C ASP A 80 -6.63 2.46 4.49
N VAL A 81 -5.86 1.48 4.95
CA VAL A 81 -4.45 1.64 5.31
C VAL A 81 -3.69 0.37 4.94
N HIS A 82 -2.68 0.49 4.11
CA HIS A 82 -1.93 -0.68 3.70
C HIS A 82 -0.97 -1.17 4.78
N GLN A 83 -0.72 -2.49 4.79
CA GLN A 83 0.13 -3.16 5.76
C GLN A 83 1.57 -3.28 5.29
N ASP A 84 1.76 -3.46 3.98
CA ASP A 84 3.06 -3.71 3.39
C ASP A 84 3.94 -2.47 3.32
N THR A 85 5.21 -2.70 3.17
CA THR A 85 6.23 -1.65 2.98
C THR A 85 7.20 -2.07 1.88
N VAL A 86 7.82 -1.09 1.22
CA VAL A 86 8.90 -1.38 0.27
C VAL A 86 10.10 -2.07 0.95
N PRO A 87 10.98 -2.74 0.17
CA PRO A 87 12.18 -3.39 0.65
C PRO A 87 13.13 -2.49 1.46
N VAL A 88 14.04 -3.12 2.18
CA VAL A 88 14.99 -2.44 3.10
C VAL A 88 16.41 -2.33 2.56
N GLU A 89 16.66 -2.90 1.39
CA GLU A 89 17.97 -2.88 0.75
C GLU A 89 18.43 -1.45 0.51
N GLY A 90 19.68 -1.16 0.86
CA GLY A 90 20.28 0.18 0.74
C GLY A 90 19.93 1.16 1.87
N MET A 91 19.14 0.77 2.86
CA MET A 91 18.92 1.61 4.04
C MET A 91 20.20 1.75 4.87
N ARG A 92 20.46 2.99 5.33
CA ARG A 92 21.63 3.30 6.19
C ARG A 92 21.33 3.23 7.68
N ILE A 93 20.05 3.07 8.04
CA ILE A 93 19.59 2.94 9.42
C ILE A 93 19.10 1.51 9.66
N LYS A 94 18.96 1.12 10.92
CA LYS A 94 18.33 -0.15 11.27
C LYS A 94 16.83 -0.09 10.93
N PRO A 95 16.33 -0.90 9.98
CA PRO A 95 15.01 -0.70 9.42
C PRO A 95 13.86 -0.84 10.42
N PHE A 96 14.04 -1.69 11.45
CA PHE A 96 12.96 -2.10 12.36
C PHE A 96 13.27 -1.75 13.84
N ALA A 97 14.26 -0.90 14.08
CA ALA A 97 14.65 -0.54 15.45
C ALA A 97 13.82 0.59 16.06
N ALA A 98 13.02 1.30 15.26
CA ALA A 98 12.22 2.44 15.72
C ALA A 98 13.03 3.50 16.49
N GLU A 99 14.27 3.75 16.05
CA GLU A 99 15.17 4.72 16.69
C GLU A 99 14.54 6.13 16.65
N THR A 100 14.77 6.92 17.70
CA THR A 100 14.22 8.28 17.78
C THR A 100 15.29 9.30 18.14
N ASP A 101 15.20 10.51 17.58
CA ASP A 101 15.98 11.67 17.98
C ASP A 101 15.20 12.59 18.95
N GLY A 102 14.04 12.13 19.45
CA GLY A 102 13.13 12.88 20.32
C GLY A 102 12.02 13.58 19.56
N THR A 103 12.22 13.98 18.30
CA THR A 103 11.23 14.64 17.46
C THR A 103 10.75 13.75 16.33
N ARG A 104 11.57 12.85 15.84
CA ARG A 104 11.31 11.93 14.73
C ARG A 104 11.57 10.50 15.15
N MET A 105 10.80 9.58 14.60
CA MET A 105 11.03 8.14 14.72
C MET A 105 11.43 7.59 13.35
N PHE A 106 12.52 6.81 13.34
CA PHE A 106 13.12 6.30 12.11
C PHE A 106 12.88 4.80 11.98
N GLY A 107 12.52 4.37 10.77
CA GLY A 107 12.35 2.96 10.44
C GLY A 107 11.62 2.75 9.13
N ARG A 108 11.65 1.53 8.59
CA ARG A 108 10.91 1.18 7.39
C ARG A 108 9.41 1.27 7.68
N GLY A 109 8.69 2.02 6.82
CA GLY A 109 7.26 2.24 6.97
C GLY A 109 6.88 3.30 8.02
N ALA A 110 7.83 3.95 8.71
CA ALA A 110 7.52 4.94 9.73
C ALA A 110 6.61 6.07 9.21
N CYS A 111 6.82 6.51 7.97
CA CYS A 111 5.99 7.52 7.31
C CYS A 111 4.94 6.87 6.41
N ASP A 112 5.34 5.88 5.64
CA ASP A 112 4.55 5.17 4.64
C ASP A 112 4.40 3.68 5.02
N VAL A 113 3.29 3.28 5.72
CA VAL A 113 2.19 4.12 6.23
C VAL A 113 1.92 3.84 7.73
N LYS A 114 2.89 3.23 8.47
CA LYS A 114 2.72 2.85 9.87
C LYS A 114 2.46 4.04 10.80
N GLY A 115 2.89 5.24 10.43
CA GLY A 115 2.53 6.47 11.14
C GLY A 115 1.04 6.77 11.10
N GLY A 116 0.43 6.70 9.92
CA GLY A 116 -1.02 6.78 9.74
C GLY A 116 -1.75 5.65 10.46
N MET A 117 -1.21 4.44 10.37
CA MET A 117 -1.73 3.26 11.06
C MET A 117 -1.75 3.46 12.59
N ALA A 118 -0.66 3.92 13.19
CA ALA A 118 -0.59 4.22 14.63
C ALA A 118 -1.63 5.27 15.05
N ALA A 119 -1.84 6.29 14.23
CA ALA A 119 -2.85 7.31 14.47
C ALA A 119 -4.27 6.72 14.47
N ILE A 120 -4.58 5.80 13.54
CA ILE A 120 -5.86 5.10 13.48
C ILE A 120 -6.05 4.21 14.72
N LEU A 121 -5.06 3.38 15.07
CA LEU A 121 -5.14 2.52 16.24
C LEU A 121 -5.43 3.33 17.51
N TYR A 122 -4.71 4.44 17.68
CA TYR A 122 -4.91 5.33 18.81
C TYR A 122 -6.29 5.98 18.81
N ALA A 123 -6.74 6.52 17.68
CA ALA A 123 -8.02 7.20 17.56
C ALA A 123 -9.21 6.25 17.82
N ILE A 124 -9.17 5.04 17.26
CA ILE A 124 -10.22 4.04 17.48
C ILE A 124 -10.28 3.62 18.94
N ARG A 125 -9.13 3.40 19.56
CA ARG A 125 -9.07 3.11 21.00
C ARG A 125 -9.71 4.23 21.83
N GLN A 126 -9.39 5.49 21.53
CA GLN A 126 -10.01 6.64 22.22
C GLN A 126 -11.53 6.68 22.00
N LEU A 127 -12.01 6.39 20.80
CA LEU A 127 -13.45 6.32 20.51
C LEU A 127 -14.15 5.25 21.37
N VAL A 128 -13.53 4.07 21.50
CA VAL A 128 -14.07 2.95 22.30
C VAL A 128 -14.05 3.31 23.79
N GLU A 129 -12.92 3.80 24.31
CA GLU A 129 -12.75 4.11 25.74
C GLU A 129 -13.62 5.29 26.22
N THR A 130 -13.84 6.29 25.36
CA THR A 130 -14.60 7.51 25.72
C THR A 130 -16.08 7.44 25.36
N ASN A 131 -16.50 6.41 24.64
CA ASN A 131 -17.89 6.22 24.19
C ASN A 131 -18.49 7.48 23.51
N VAL A 132 -17.70 8.17 22.71
CA VAL A 132 -18.12 9.40 22.00
C VAL A 132 -19.21 9.12 20.98
N GLN A 133 -20.27 9.95 20.99
CA GLN A 133 -21.43 9.82 20.10
C GLN A 133 -21.82 11.20 19.52
N PRO A 134 -22.46 11.26 18.35
CA PRO A 134 -22.72 10.17 17.40
C PRO A 134 -21.51 9.94 16.48
N ILE A 135 -21.25 8.66 16.13
CA ILE A 135 -20.26 8.29 15.12
C ILE A 135 -20.94 7.56 13.96
N PRO A 136 -20.40 7.58 12.72
CA PRO A 136 -20.83 6.68 11.67
C PRO A 136 -20.45 5.25 12.03
N THR A 137 -20.95 4.25 11.30
CA THR A 137 -20.29 2.96 11.26
C THR A 137 -18.92 3.13 10.60
N ILE A 138 -17.86 2.69 11.25
CA ILE A 138 -16.51 2.75 10.72
C ILE A 138 -16.03 1.33 10.41
N VAL A 139 -15.54 1.11 9.21
CA VAL A 139 -14.77 -0.09 8.88
C VAL A 139 -13.36 0.33 8.54
N ILE A 140 -12.39 -0.23 9.24
CA ILE A 140 -10.98 -0.07 8.92
C ILE A 140 -10.56 -1.30 8.13
N ALA A 141 -9.98 -1.09 6.94
CA ALA A 141 -9.39 -2.13 6.12
C ALA A 141 -7.87 -1.98 6.14
N PHE A 142 -7.19 -2.92 6.74
CA PHE A 142 -5.74 -3.05 6.63
C PHE A 142 -5.46 -3.92 5.42
N THR A 143 -5.17 -3.27 4.29
CA THR A 143 -5.01 -3.94 3.00
C THR A 143 -3.57 -4.40 2.78
N VAL A 144 -3.38 -5.42 1.94
CA VAL A 144 -2.07 -5.96 1.59
C VAL A 144 -1.70 -5.63 0.16
N ASN A 145 -0.39 -5.61 -0.14
CA ASN A 145 0.15 -5.49 -1.50
C ASN A 145 -0.19 -4.17 -2.19
N GLU A 146 -0.19 -3.06 -1.45
CA GLU A 146 -0.32 -1.73 -2.04
C GLU A 146 0.90 -1.40 -2.89
N GLU A 147 2.10 -1.60 -2.34
CA GLU A 147 3.40 -1.27 -2.95
C GLU A 147 3.69 -2.03 -4.26
N HIS A 148 2.94 -3.13 -4.51
CA HIS A 148 3.09 -3.91 -5.73
C HIS A 148 1.80 -4.59 -6.18
N GLY A 149 0.92 -3.87 -6.88
CA GLY A 149 -0.21 -4.45 -7.60
C GLY A 149 -1.59 -4.29 -6.98
N PHE A 150 -1.73 -3.71 -5.77
CA PHE A 150 -3.00 -3.31 -5.16
C PHE A 150 -4.01 -4.46 -4.96
N THR A 151 -3.54 -5.71 -4.88
CA THR A 151 -4.43 -6.87 -4.85
C THR A 151 -5.36 -6.86 -3.64
N GLY A 152 -4.88 -6.40 -2.47
CA GLY A 152 -5.69 -6.25 -1.28
C GLY A 152 -6.88 -5.32 -1.48
N ALA A 153 -6.64 -4.12 -2.00
CA ALA A 153 -7.68 -3.14 -2.27
C ALA A 153 -8.65 -3.62 -3.37
N ILE A 154 -8.15 -4.26 -4.44
CA ILE A 154 -8.97 -4.84 -5.50
C ILE A 154 -9.94 -5.89 -4.93
N GLU A 155 -9.44 -6.83 -4.12
CA GLU A 155 -10.28 -7.86 -3.51
C GLU A 155 -11.25 -7.28 -2.47
N LEU A 156 -10.83 -6.24 -1.72
CA LEU A 156 -11.71 -5.52 -0.80
C LEU A 156 -12.94 -4.97 -1.53
N THR A 157 -12.78 -4.39 -2.72
CA THR A 157 -13.91 -3.84 -3.48
C THR A 157 -14.94 -4.88 -3.93
N LYS A 158 -14.59 -6.16 -3.94
CA LYS A 158 -15.52 -7.24 -4.26
C LYS A 158 -16.46 -7.57 -3.10
N LEU A 159 -16.05 -7.27 -1.88
CA LEU A 159 -16.83 -7.63 -0.68
C LEU A 159 -18.19 -6.93 -0.64
N TRP A 160 -18.29 -5.68 -1.07
CA TRP A 160 -19.60 -5.01 -1.08
C TRP A 160 -20.53 -5.40 -2.22
N LYS A 161 -20.07 -6.28 -3.12
CA LYS A 161 -20.90 -6.93 -4.15
C LYS A 161 -21.34 -8.33 -3.73
N ALA A 162 -20.73 -8.91 -2.69
CA ALA A 162 -20.95 -10.27 -2.24
C ALA A 162 -21.91 -10.29 -1.04
N ASN A 163 -23.00 -11.05 -1.15
CA ASN A 163 -24.03 -11.15 -0.10
C ASN A 163 -23.56 -11.72 1.26
N PRO A 164 -22.55 -12.64 1.34
CA PRO A 164 -22.14 -13.23 2.61
C PRO A 164 -21.43 -12.30 3.59
N VAL A 165 -21.07 -11.09 3.17
CA VAL A 165 -20.31 -10.11 3.96
C VAL A 165 -21.21 -8.96 4.41
N ALA A 166 -22.53 -9.09 4.16
CA ALA A 166 -23.53 -8.10 4.55
C ALA A 166 -23.45 -7.76 6.04
N ASP A 167 -23.12 -8.76 6.89
CA ASP A 167 -23.03 -8.57 8.34
C ASP A 167 -21.82 -7.75 8.78
N PHE A 168 -20.76 -7.67 7.96
CA PHE A 168 -19.55 -6.91 8.28
C PHE A 168 -19.48 -5.55 7.58
N LEU A 169 -19.71 -5.48 6.27
CA LEU A 169 -19.74 -4.23 5.51
C LEU A 169 -21.16 -3.68 5.36
N GLY A 170 -22.15 -4.54 5.19
CA GLY A 170 -23.58 -4.19 5.08
C GLY A 170 -23.95 -3.50 3.77
N LYS A 171 -23.07 -2.68 3.22
CA LYS A 171 -23.27 -1.90 1.98
C LYS A 171 -21.94 -1.39 1.43
N LYS A 172 -21.97 -0.79 0.25
CA LYS A 172 -20.86 0.01 -0.28
C LYS A 172 -20.61 1.20 0.66
N PRO A 173 -19.35 1.53 0.99
CA PRO A 173 -19.02 2.71 1.78
C PRO A 173 -19.55 4.01 1.16
N ASP A 174 -20.08 4.89 2.01
CA ASP A 174 -20.50 6.24 1.61
C ASP A 174 -19.30 7.17 1.49
N TYR A 175 -18.30 6.98 2.35
CA TYR A 175 -17.06 7.75 2.40
C TYR A 175 -15.87 6.82 2.54
N CYS A 176 -14.72 7.25 2.00
CA CYS A 176 -13.47 6.54 2.12
C CYS A 176 -12.34 7.51 2.46
N ILE A 177 -11.51 7.15 3.44
CA ILE A 177 -10.24 7.80 3.74
C ILE A 177 -9.15 6.78 3.45
N VAL A 178 -8.19 7.14 2.59
CA VAL A 178 -6.96 6.37 2.36
C VAL A 178 -5.82 7.10 3.05
N THR A 179 -5.10 6.39 3.91
CA THR A 179 -4.06 7.00 4.75
C THR A 179 -2.72 6.93 4.06
N GLU A 180 -2.36 8.01 3.42
CA GLU A 180 -1.09 8.18 2.73
C GLU A 180 -0.31 9.39 3.29
N PRO A 181 1.02 9.44 3.15
CA PRO A 181 1.84 10.53 3.70
C PRO A 181 1.70 11.83 2.90
N THR A 182 0.61 12.55 3.09
CA THR A 182 0.23 13.77 2.36
C THR A 182 0.63 15.07 3.05
N LYS A 183 1.51 15.03 4.06
CA LYS A 183 1.84 16.17 4.93
C LYS A 183 0.59 16.77 5.59
N LEU A 184 -0.37 15.94 5.99
CA LEU A 184 -1.67 16.27 6.57
C LEU A 184 -2.58 17.11 5.65
N GLN A 185 -2.31 17.12 4.35
CA GLN A 185 -3.19 17.78 3.38
C GLN A 185 -4.24 16.79 2.86
N VAL A 186 -5.46 17.28 2.66
CA VAL A 186 -6.53 16.50 2.06
C VAL A 186 -6.31 16.41 0.55
N VAL A 187 -5.94 15.22 0.07
CA VAL A 187 -5.78 14.93 -1.35
C VAL A 187 -7.08 14.33 -1.89
N ARG A 188 -7.74 15.01 -2.82
CA ARG A 188 -9.03 14.61 -3.39
C ARG A 188 -8.91 13.84 -4.70
N ARG A 189 -7.77 13.92 -5.36
CA ARG A 189 -7.47 13.29 -6.64
C ARG A 189 -6.00 12.90 -6.69
N HIS A 190 -5.71 11.88 -7.43
CA HIS A 190 -4.35 11.47 -7.78
C HIS A 190 -4.32 10.96 -9.22
N LYS A 191 -3.12 10.89 -9.79
CA LYS A 191 -2.90 10.31 -11.12
C LYS A 191 -3.11 8.80 -11.06
N GLY A 192 -3.62 8.22 -12.15
CA GLY A 192 -3.53 6.80 -12.38
C GLY A 192 -2.08 6.38 -12.68
N VAL A 193 -1.76 5.11 -12.46
CA VAL A 193 -0.46 4.53 -12.76
C VAL A 193 -0.61 3.46 -13.82
N LEU A 194 0.25 3.51 -14.84
CA LEU A 194 0.42 2.45 -15.82
C LEU A 194 1.87 1.96 -15.76
N ARG A 195 2.05 0.66 -15.50
CA ARG A 195 3.37 0.03 -15.50
C ARG A 195 3.40 -1.06 -16.56
N TRP A 196 4.49 -1.10 -17.34
CA TRP A 196 4.71 -2.14 -18.34
C TRP A 196 6.17 -2.55 -18.37
N ARG A 197 6.43 -3.71 -19.00
CA ARG A 197 7.78 -4.17 -19.32
C ARG A 197 7.95 -4.19 -20.83
N CYS A 198 9.07 -3.65 -21.30
CA CYS A 198 9.49 -3.75 -22.67
C CYS A 198 10.64 -4.76 -22.79
N HIS A 199 10.57 -5.65 -23.75
CA HIS A 199 11.59 -6.66 -23.98
C HIS A 199 12.11 -6.53 -25.41
N THR A 200 13.44 -6.43 -25.56
CA THR A 200 14.13 -6.58 -26.84
C THR A 200 14.81 -7.92 -26.89
N ARG A 201 14.81 -8.53 -28.06
CA ARG A 201 15.48 -9.81 -28.31
C ARG A 201 16.64 -9.59 -29.26
N GLY A 202 17.67 -10.41 -29.15
CA GLY A 202 18.84 -10.41 -30.00
C GLY A 202 19.34 -11.79 -30.35
N VAL A 203 20.43 -11.86 -31.07
CA VAL A 203 21.16 -13.08 -31.40
C VAL A 203 22.58 -12.95 -30.87
N ALA A 204 22.96 -13.86 -29.98
CA ALA A 204 24.30 -13.90 -29.42
C ALA A 204 25.30 -14.44 -30.44
N ALA A 205 26.50 -13.82 -30.49
CA ALA A 205 27.65 -14.32 -31.24
C ALA A 205 28.93 -14.02 -30.47
N HIS A 206 30.03 -14.64 -30.86
CA HIS A 206 31.33 -14.39 -30.27
C HIS A 206 31.74 -12.93 -30.50
N SER A 207 32.35 -12.29 -29.49
CA SER A 207 32.71 -10.87 -29.51
C SER A 207 33.58 -10.43 -30.69
N SER A 208 34.36 -11.35 -31.26
CA SER A 208 35.15 -11.13 -32.51
C SER A 208 34.32 -11.21 -33.80
N GLN A 209 33.04 -11.65 -33.72
CA GLN A 209 32.19 -11.90 -34.88
C GLN A 209 30.83 -11.19 -34.74
N THR A 210 30.86 -9.94 -34.30
CA THR A 210 29.65 -9.13 -34.02
C THR A 210 28.75 -8.94 -35.24
N ARG A 211 29.29 -9.14 -36.46
CA ARG A 211 28.50 -9.08 -37.70
C ARG A 211 27.41 -10.15 -37.84
N TYR A 212 27.51 -11.21 -37.03
CA TYR A 212 26.51 -12.28 -36.95
C TYR A 212 25.59 -12.15 -35.73
N ALA A 213 25.80 -11.12 -34.93
CA ALA A 213 25.02 -10.84 -33.75
C ALA A 213 23.92 -9.81 -34.01
N GLU A 214 22.87 -9.90 -33.24
CA GLU A 214 21.90 -8.82 -33.05
C GLU A 214 21.91 -8.42 -31.58
N ASN A 215 22.42 -7.22 -31.30
CA ASN A 215 22.59 -6.78 -29.90
C ASN A 215 21.28 -6.26 -29.33
N ALA A 216 20.68 -7.01 -28.40
CA ALA A 216 19.45 -6.63 -27.73
C ALA A 216 19.61 -5.39 -26.86
N ILE A 217 20.81 -5.13 -26.31
CA ILE A 217 21.10 -3.95 -25.50
C ILE A 217 21.06 -2.69 -26.37
N TYR A 218 21.64 -2.74 -27.55
CA TYR A 218 21.57 -1.58 -28.48
C TYR A 218 20.13 -1.29 -28.92
N ARG A 219 19.33 -2.34 -29.16
CA ARG A 219 17.89 -2.17 -29.43
C ARG A 219 17.15 -1.53 -28.26
N MET A 220 17.46 -1.95 -27.03
CA MET A 220 16.86 -1.37 -25.84
C MET A 220 17.30 0.07 -25.61
N ALA A 221 18.55 0.42 -25.93
CA ALA A 221 19.02 1.79 -25.84
C ALA A 221 18.18 2.74 -26.72
N HIS A 222 17.88 2.34 -27.98
CA HIS A 222 16.98 3.10 -28.84
C HIS A 222 15.56 3.22 -28.27
N VAL A 223 15.03 2.17 -27.65
CA VAL A 223 13.71 2.23 -26.99
C VAL A 223 13.73 3.23 -25.83
N VAL A 224 14.79 3.25 -25.02
CA VAL A 224 14.92 4.19 -23.90
C VAL A 224 15.01 5.63 -24.41
N GLU A 225 15.81 5.88 -25.45
CA GLU A 225 15.94 7.20 -26.10
C GLU A 225 14.58 7.70 -26.64
N GLU A 226 13.83 6.82 -27.31
CA GLU A 226 12.48 7.15 -27.80
C GLU A 226 11.49 7.46 -26.67
N LEU A 227 11.56 6.72 -25.55
CA LEU A 227 10.72 6.99 -24.40
C LEU A 227 11.09 8.32 -23.72
N GLU A 228 12.38 8.65 -23.63
CA GLU A 228 12.84 9.94 -23.13
C GLU A 228 12.34 11.08 -24.01
N ARG A 229 12.48 10.93 -25.34
CA ARG A 229 11.98 11.91 -26.30
C ARG A 229 10.47 12.07 -26.21
N TYR A 230 9.72 10.98 -26.13
CA TYR A 230 8.28 11.02 -25.96
C TYR A 230 7.88 11.75 -24.67
N ALA A 231 8.60 11.51 -23.58
CA ALA A 231 8.37 12.21 -22.31
C ALA A 231 8.63 13.71 -22.40
N ALA A 232 9.67 14.11 -23.15
CA ALA A 232 10.07 15.51 -23.29
C ALA A 232 9.23 16.30 -24.31
N GLU A 233 8.85 15.67 -25.42
CA GLU A 233 8.24 16.37 -26.56
C GLU A 233 6.74 16.12 -26.69
N THR A 234 6.28 14.90 -26.39
CA THR A 234 4.86 14.51 -26.62
C THR A 234 4.01 14.70 -25.39
N LEU A 235 4.44 14.23 -24.21
CA LEU A 235 3.63 14.35 -23.00
C LEU A 235 3.21 15.78 -22.68
N PRO A 236 4.06 16.81 -22.84
CA PRO A 236 3.64 18.20 -22.60
C PRO A 236 2.56 18.72 -23.55
N THR A 237 2.36 18.07 -24.71
CA THR A 237 1.31 18.47 -25.67
C THR A 237 -0.05 17.82 -25.38
N LEU A 238 -0.08 16.81 -24.48
CA LEU A 238 -1.32 16.14 -24.12
C LEU A 238 -2.16 17.01 -23.19
N LYS A 239 -3.47 16.75 -23.18
CA LYS A 239 -4.38 17.47 -22.29
C LYS A 239 -3.99 17.22 -20.83
N GLU A 240 -3.69 18.30 -20.13
CA GLU A 240 -3.39 18.31 -18.71
C GLU A 240 -4.69 18.16 -17.88
N ASP A 241 -4.61 17.39 -16.79
CA ASP A 241 -5.67 17.41 -15.77
C ASP A 241 -5.56 18.68 -14.93
N ALA A 242 -6.67 19.39 -14.76
CA ALA A 242 -6.70 20.67 -14.07
C ALA A 242 -6.30 20.62 -12.58
N VAL A 243 -6.29 19.42 -11.98
CA VAL A 243 -5.98 19.22 -10.55
C VAL A 243 -4.67 18.45 -10.37
N CYS A 244 -4.46 17.41 -11.16
CA CYS A 244 -3.30 16.51 -11.02
C CYS A 244 -2.10 16.92 -11.89
N GLY A 245 -2.28 17.89 -12.79
CA GLY A 245 -1.25 18.33 -13.69
C GLY A 245 -0.98 17.37 -14.86
N PRO A 246 0.15 17.57 -15.59
CA PRO A 246 0.48 16.82 -16.80
C PRO A 246 0.81 15.36 -16.52
N ALA A 247 0.65 14.51 -17.54
CA ALA A 247 1.14 13.14 -17.50
C ALA A 247 2.67 13.10 -17.38
N THR A 248 3.21 12.05 -16.75
CA THR A 248 4.65 11.87 -16.60
C THR A 248 5.03 10.44 -16.98
N LEU A 249 6.27 10.25 -17.46
CA LEU A 249 6.82 8.94 -17.80
C LEU A 249 8.26 8.85 -17.32
N SER A 250 8.66 7.69 -16.82
CA SER A 250 10.06 7.40 -16.51
C SER A 250 10.37 5.92 -16.70
N VAL A 251 11.62 5.61 -17.04
CA VAL A 251 12.16 4.25 -17.04
C VAL A 251 12.78 4.00 -15.66
N GLY A 252 12.15 3.17 -14.86
CA GLY A 252 12.58 2.90 -13.48
C GLY A 252 13.69 1.87 -13.36
N THR A 253 13.72 0.87 -14.25
CA THR A 253 14.75 -0.18 -14.24
C THR A 253 15.10 -0.61 -15.67
N ILE A 254 16.36 -1.00 -15.86
CA ILE A 254 16.85 -1.64 -17.07
C ILE A 254 17.77 -2.79 -16.68
N SER A 255 17.64 -3.93 -17.35
CA SER A 255 18.51 -5.09 -17.15
C SER A 255 18.58 -5.91 -18.42
N GLY A 256 19.67 -6.58 -18.66
CA GLY A 256 19.84 -7.46 -19.84
C GLY A 256 21.29 -7.74 -20.13
N GLY A 257 21.48 -8.60 -21.15
CA GLY A 257 22.76 -9.11 -21.57
C GLY A 257 23.04 -10.52 -21.09
N VAL A 258 23.98 -11.19 -21.75
CA VAL A 258 24.54 -12.51 -21.44
C VAL A 258 26.06 -12.41 -21.41
#